data_5c084ea45eef982ba003508e99dc06a8
#
_entry.id   5c084ea45eef982ba003508e99dc06a8
#
_cell.length_a   1.000
_cell.length_b   1.000
_cell.length_c   1.000
_cell.angle_alpha   90.00
_cell.angle_beta   90.00
_cell.angle_gamma   90.00
#
_symmetry.space_group_name_H-M   'P 1'
#
loop_
_entity.id
_entity.type
_entity.pdbx_description
1 polymer ?
#
loop_
_entity_poly.entity_id
_entity_poly.type
_entity_poly.pdbx_seq_one_letter_code
_entity_poly.pdbx_strand_id
1 'polypeptide(L)'
;MPDVRKKVITDKSVPGYWRITLDNPPINAIDDSMYDEIFDLVEEIEAEPTLKVVTFSSENPDFFIAHYSTAEPRSRFGKPRWIDAATRLAQSSVLSIAVINGRVRGGGAEFAMACDIRFASRENAVFGQPEVGTGLIPGGGALQRLPLLVGRSRALEIILSADDYDADTAERYGWINRAIPVAELHEFLTNFVRRILSFDKQALSTCKATINHAGLPDKSQLQATEDTFFTTFGWPGARERAPKLRERGIGTAGEFEMNLGRNLGNL
;
A
#
# COMPACT_ATOMS: atom_id res chain seq x y z
N MET A 1 8.54 -21.43 22.31
CA MET A 1 8.96 -20.45 21.29
C MET A 1 8.47 -19.11 21.76
N PRO A 2 9.20 -18.02 21.66
CA PRO A 2 8.62 -16.71 21.97
C PRO A 2 7.41 -16.51 21.05
N ASP A 3 6.33 -16.01 21.65
CA ASP A 3 5.09 -15.68 20.96
C ASP A 3 5.42 -14.60 19.92
N VAL A 4 5.45 -14.96 18.63
CA VAL A 4 5.77 -14.01 17.56
C VAL A 4 4.57 -13.08 17.44
N ARG A 5 4.74 -11.82 17.84
CA ARG A 5 3.70 -10.79 17.73
C ARG A 5 3.20 -10.73 16.30
N LYS A 6 1.89 -10.92 16.10
CA LYS A 6 1.25 -10.74 14.80
C LYS A 6 1.32 -9.28 14.37
N LYS A 7 1.70 -9.06 13.12
CA LYS A 7 1.79 -7.73 12.48
C LYS A 7 0.53 -7.36 11.70
N VAL A 8 -0.27 -8.36 11.37
CA VAL A 8 -1.55 -8.22 10.66
C VAL A 8 -2.65 -8.75 11.56
N ILE A 9 -3.34 -7.84 12.23
CA ILE A 9 -4.37 -8.15 13.22
C ILE A 9 -5.74 -8.06 12.55
N THR A 10 -6.52 -9.13 12.60
CA THR A 10 -7.85 -9.19 11.97
C THR A 10 -8.95 -9.27 13.01
N ASP A 11 -9.87 -8.31 12.99
CA ASP A 11 -11.12 -8.34 13.74
C ASP A 11 -12.26 -8.76 12.81
N LYS A 12 -12.88 -9.90 13.13
CA LYS A 12 -13.99 -10.54 12.39
C LYS A 12 -15.33 -10.42 13.12
N SER A 13 -15.47 -9.51 14.10
CA SER A 13 -16.62 -9.39 14.99
C SER A 13 -17.93 -8.97 14.28
N VAL A 14 -17.83 -8.35 13.09
CA VAL A 14 -18.99 -7.90 12.31
C VAL A 14 -19.21 -8.84 11.12
N PRO A 15 -20.38 -9.49 10.99
CA PRO A 15 -20.69 -10.38 9.88
C PRO A 15 -20.49 -9.68 8.51
N GLY A 16 -19.71 -10.33 7.62
CA GLY A 16 -19.43 -9.80 6.27
C GLY A 16 -18.43 -8.66 6.22
N TYR A 17 -17.81 -8.28 7.34
CA TYR A 17 -16.83 -7.20 7.42
C TYR A 17 -15.63 -7.57 8.32
N TRP A 18 -14.42 -7.50 7.76
CA TRP A 18 -13.18 -7.64 8.54
C TRP A 18 -12.43 -6.32 8.62
N ARG A 19 -11.99 -5.99 9.84
CA ARG A 19 -11.08 -4.88 10.10
C ARG A 19 -9.67 -5.41 10.27
N ILE A 20 -8.77 -4.99 9.40
CA ILE A 20 -7.36 -5.38 9.44
C ILE A 20 -6.55 -4.18 9.94
N THR A 21 -5.79 -4.41 11.01
CA THR A 21 -4.87 -3.42 11.57
C THR A 21 -3.44 -3.89 11.34
N LEU A 22 -2.65 -3.03 10.71
CA LEU A 22 -1.22 -3.24 10.45
C LEU A 22 -0.42 -2.70 11.64
N ASP A 23 0.46 -3.54 12.23
CA ASP A 23 1.21 -3.21 13.45
C ASP A 23 2.62 -3.79 13.42
N ASN A 24 3.51 -3.16 12.66
CA ASN A 24 4.93 -3.49 12.57
C ASN A 24 5.82 -2.27 12.92
N PRO A 25 5.95 -1.93 14.22
CA PRO A 25 6.77 -0.79 14.63
C PRO A 25 8.24 -0.96 14.20
N PRO A 26 9.00 0.16 14.02
CA PRO A 26 8.58 1.52 14.37
C PRO A 26 7.80 2.26 13.27
N ILE A 27 7.80 1.82 12.02
CA ILE A 27 7.30 2.57 10.87
C ILE A 27 6.34 1.77 9.97
N ASN A 28 5.89 0.61 10.41
CA ASN A 28 5.10 -0.30 9.59
C ASN A 28 5.75 -0.64 8.23
N ALA A 29 7.08 -0.82 8.19
CA ALA A 29 7.73 -1.29 6.98
C ALA A 29 7.28 -2.72 6.65
N ILE A 30 7.07 -3.01 5.36
CA ILE A 30 6.79 -4.38 4.91
C ILE A 30 8.10 -5.17 4.96
N ASP A 31 8.27 -5.97 5.99
CA ASP A 31 9.31 -6.98 6.07
C ASP A 31 8.77 -8.37 5.68
N ASP A 32 9.65 -9.37 5.68
CA ASP A 32 9.30 -10.74 5.28
C ASP A 32 8.13 -11.34 6.09
N SER A 33 8.09 -11.07 7.40
CA SER A 33 7.02 -11.60 8.27
C SER A 33 5.67 -10.93 7.98
N MET A 34 5.64 -9.59 7.88
CA MET A 34 4.42 -8.87 7.54
C MET A 34 3.94 -9.23 6.12
N TYR A 35 4.87 -9.45 5.21
CA TYR A 35 4.55 -9.92 3.87
C TYR A 35 3.86 -11.29 3.89
N ASP A 36 4.44 -12.26 4.61
CA ASP A 36 3.87 -13.62 4.69
C ASP A 36 2.46 -13.56 5.35
N GLU A 37 2.28 -12.76 6.41
CA GLU A 37 0.97 -12.56 7.04
C GLU A 37 -0.07 -11.90 6.11
N ILE A 38 0.34 -10.93 5.27
CA ILE A 38 -0.56 -10.34 4.26
C ILE A 38 -0.93 -11.37 3.19
N PHE A 39 0.00 -12.23 2.79
CA PHE A 39 -0.28 -13.28 1.83
C PHE A 39 -1.30 -14.28 2.37
N ASP A 40 -1.09 -14.78 3.59
CA ASP A 40 -2.02 -15.70 4.27
C ASP A 40 -3.41 -15.05 4.45
N LEU A 41 -3.45 -13.76 4.81
CA LEU A 41 -4.71 -13.01 4.91
C LEU A 41 -5.46 -12.95 3.58
N VAL A 42 -4.76 -12.75 2.45
CA VAL A 42 -5.41 -12.73 1.13
C VAL A 42 -6.05 -14.08 0.84
N GLU A 43 -5.42 -15.20 1.22
CA GLU A 43 -6.00 -16.54 1.09
C GLU A 43 -7.25 -16.70 1.96
N GLU A 44 -7.22 -16.21 3.20
CA GLU A 44 -8.40 -16.22 4.08
C GLU A 44 -9.56 -15.39 3.51
N ILE A 45 -9.26 -14.19 2.95
CA ILE A 45 -10.25 -13.31 2.31
C ILE A 45 -10.94 -14.00 1.13
N GLU A 46 -10.18 -14.68 0.28
CA GLU A 46 -10.73 -15.40 -0.86
C GLU A 46 -11.57 -16.61 -0.46
N ALA A 47 -11.20 -17.27 0.65
CA ALA A 47 -11.88 -18.46 1.15
C ALA A 47 -13.19 -18.14 1.89
N GLU A 48 -13.46 -16.88 2.29
CA GLU A 48 -14.64 -16.52 3.08
C GLU A 48 -15.83 -16.09 2.18
N PRO A 49 -16.83 -16.96 1.97
CA PRO A 49 -17.88 -16.71 1.00
C PRO A 49 -18.87 -15.60 1.40
N THR A 50 -18.97 -15.29 2.68
CA THR A 50 -19.91 -14.28 3.19
C THR A 50 -19.29 -12.89 3.32
N LEU A 51 -17.99 -12.77 3.21
CA LEU A 51 -17.25 -11.54 3.37
C LEU A 51 -17.54 -10.56 2.23
N LYS A 52 -17.96 -9.35 2.55
CA LYS A 52 -18.28 -8.29 1.58
C LYS A 52 -17.22 -7.20 1.54
N VAL A 53 -16.67 -6.84 2.70
CA VAL A 53 -15.74 -5.71 2.84
C VAL A 53 -14.57 -6.08 3.75
N VAL A 54 -13.39 -5.61 3.39
CA VAL A 54 -12.23 -5.55 4.28
C VAL A 54 -11.69 -4.12 4.32
N THR A 55 -11.28 -3.66 5.49
CA THR A 55 -10.55 -2.40 5.63
C THR A 55 -9.17 -2.64 6.19
N PHE A 56 -8.18 -1.93 5.66
CA PHE A 56 -6.82 -1.93 6.15
C PHE A 56 -6.51 -0.58 6.79
N SER A 57 -6.12 -0.59 8.05
CA SER A 57 -5.69 0.58 8.82
C SER A 57 -4.36 0.30 9.51
N SER A 58 -3.76 1.29 10.13
CA SER A 58 -2.51 1.18 10.86
C SER A 58 -2.73 1.48 12.34
N GLU A 59 -2.04 0.74 13.23
CA GLU A 59 -1.91 1.10 14.64
C GLU A 59 -0.92 2.24 14.84
N ASN A 60 0.03 2.42 13.90
CA ASN A 60 1.01 3.49 13.96
C ASN A 60 0.37 4.82 13.53
N PRO A 61 0.44 5.87 14.38
CA PRO A 61 -0.19 7.16 14.07
C PRO A 61 0.50 7.93 12.94
N ASP A 62 1.80 7.69 12.72
CA ASP A 62 2.62 8.44 11.77
C ASP A 62 2.75 7.76 10.41
N PHE A 63 2.56 6.43 10.38
CA PHE A 63 2.76 5.62 9.19
C PHE A 63 1.60 4.64 8.97
N PHE A 64 0.99 4.69 7.80
CA PHE A 64 0.14 3.59 7.33
C PHE A 64 1.03 2.39 7.00
N ILE A 65 1.92 2.54 6.06
CA ILE A 65 3.06 1.67 5.72
C ILE A 65 4.13 2.59 5.16
N ALA A 66 5.31 2.66 5.80
CA ALA A 66 6.39 3.55 5.36
C ALA A 66 6.89 3.18 3.96
N HIS A 67 7.31 1.93 3.78
CA HIS A 67 7.80 1.36 2.52
C HIS A 67 8.14 -0.13 2.71
N TYR A 68 8.63 -0.80 1.66
CA TYR A 68 9.25 -2.12 1.78
C TYR A 68 10.56 -2.01 2.57
N SER A 69 10.81 -2.97 3.46
CA SER A 69 12.03 -2.96 4.29
C SER A 69 13.29 -3.00 3.43
N THR A 70 14.19 -2.05 3.69
CA THR A 70 15.48 -1.96 3.00
C THR A 70 16.60 -2.66 3.78
N ALA A 71 16.29 -3.18 4.98
CA ALA A 71 17.30 -3.78 5.86
C ALA A 71 17.83 -5.11 5.31
N GLU A 72 16.95 -5.92 4.74
CA GLU A 72 17.32 -7.17 4.07
C GLU A 72 16.48 -7.33 2.80
N PRO A 73 17.09 -7.37 1.60
CA PRO A 73 16.35 -7.67 0.39
C PRO A 73 15.84 -9.10 0.46
N ARG A 74 14.52 -9.27 0.29
CA ARG A 74 13.86 -10.56 0.33
C ARG A 74 14.49 -11.54 -0.66
N SER A 75 14.77 -12.74 -0.21
CA SER A 75 15.10 -13.85 -1.10
C SER A 75 13.83 -14.23 -1.92
N ARG A 76 13.91 -14.10 -3.24
CA ARG A 76 12.82 -14.52 -4.15
C ARG A 76 12.57 -16.02 -4.18
N PHE A 77 13.55 -16.82 -3.76
CA PHE A 77 13.51 -18.26 -3.96
C PHE A 77 12.57 -18.93 -2.96
N GLY A 78 11.57 -19.62 -3.50
CA GLY A 78 10.65 -20.45 -2.72
C GLY A 78 9.49 -19.72 -2.02
N LYS A 79 9.28 -18.42 -2.29
CA LYS A 79 8.16 -17.65 -1.72
C LYS A 79 7.26 -17.07 -2.82
N PRO A 80 5.95 -16.89 -2.53
CA PRO A 80 5.04 -16.21 -3.44
C PRO A 80 5.52 -14.78 -3.77
N ARG A 81 5.11 -14.24 -4.92
CA ARG A 81 5.45 -12.88 -5.34
C ARG A 81 4.49 -11.89 -4.69
N TRP A 82 5.01 -10.68 -4.34
CA TRP A 82 4.17 -9.57 -3.89
C TRP A 82 3.05 -9.25 -4.87
N ILE A 83 3.40 -9.20 -6.15
CA ILE A 83 2.45 -8.95 -7.22
C ILE A 83 1.33 -9.99 -7.27
N ASP A 84 1.59 -11.24 -6.90
CA ASP A 84 0.54 -12.25 -6.86
C ASP A 84 -0.46 -11.97 -5.73
N ALA A 85 -0.01 -11.64 -4.51
CA ALA A 85 -0.89 -11.26 -3.40
C ALA A 85 -1.70 -9.99 -3.73
N ALA A 86 -1.03 -8.95 -4.23
CA ALA A 86 -1.67 -7.69 -4.62
C ALA A 86 -2.70 -7.85 -5.74
N THR A 87 -2.42 -8.74 -6.72
CA THR A 87 -3.35 -9.02 -7.81
C THR A 87 -4.54 -9.84 -7.32
N ARG A 88 -4.33 -10.85 -6.48
CA ARG A 88 -5.39 -11.66 -5.87
C ARG A 88 -6.33 -10.79 -5.04
N LEU A 89 -5.80 -9.90 -4.18
CA LEU A 89 -6.61 -8.97 -3.41
C LEU A 89 -7.49 -8.09 -4.32
N ALA A 90 -6.90 -7.47 -5.35
CA ALA A 90 -7.63 -6.64 -6.29
C ALA A 90 -8.71 -7.42 -7.06
N GLN A 91 -8.46 -8.69 -7.41
CA GLN A 91 -9.39 -9.55 -8.15
C GLN A 91 -10.40 -10.28 -7.27
N SER A 92 -10.22 -10.29 -5.94
CA SER A 92 -11.12 -10.96 -5.02
C SER A 92 -12.57 -10.46 -5.14
N SER A 93 -13.53 -11.27 -4.71
CA SER A 93 -14.95 -10.88 -4.69
C SER A 93 -15.31 -9.90 -3.56
N VAL A 94 -14.32 -9.49 -2.74
CA VAL A 94 -14.47 -8.66 -1.55
C VAL A 94 -13.99 -7.25 -1.84
N LEU A 95 -14.74 -6.23 -1.40
CA LEU A 95 -14.32 -4.85 -1.50
C LEU A 95 -13.21 -4.56 -0.48
N SER A 96 -12.05 -4.15 -0.96
CA SER A 96 -10.90 -3.78 -0.14
C SER A 96 -10.74 -2.26 -0.04
N ILE A 97 -10.56 -1.73 1.19
CA ILE A 97 -10.47 -0.30 1.45
C ILE A 97 -9.20 -0.02 2.27
N ALA A 98 -8.30 0.78 1.75
CA ALA A 98 -7.20 1.36 2.52
C ALA A 98 -7.69 2.62 3.25
N VAL A 99 -7.53 2.64 4.57
CA VAL A 99 -7.88 3.76 5.48
C VAL A 99 -6.58 4.36 5.99
N ILE A 100 -6.15 5.43 5.36
CA ILE A 100 -4.80 5.97 5.49
C ILE A 100 -4.80 7.16 6.45
N ASN A 101 -4.14 6.99 7.59
CA ASN A 101 -3.98 8.05 8.59
C ASN A 101 -2.51 8.20 8.97
N GLY A 102 -1.69 8.63 8.03
CA GLY A 102 -0.25 8.76 8.19
C GLY A 102 0.46 8.61 6.84
N ARG A 103 1.78 8.45 6.89
CA ARG A 103 2.61 8.33 5.70
C ARG A 103 2.42 6.98 5.03
N VAL A 104 2.28 7.02 3.72
CA VAL A 104 2.14 5.85 2.85
C VAL A 104 3.04 6.02 1.65
N ARG A 105 4.15 5.28 1.62
CA ARG A 105 5.20 5.47 0.59
C ARG A 105 5.65 4.15 -0.01
N GLY A 106 6.21 4.21 -1.22
CA GLY A 106 6.80 3.05 -1.88
C GLY A 106 5.90 1.82 -1.86
N GLY A 107 6.41 0.69 -1.36
CA GLY A 107 5.62 -0.55 -1.24
C GLY A 107 4.31 -0.39 -0.46
N GLY A 108 4.23 0.55 0.50
CA GLY A 108 2.98 0.87 1.20
C GLY A 108 1.96 1.56 0.30
N ALA A 109 2.40 2.53 -0.51
CA ALA A 109 1.54 3.18 -1.49
C ALA A 109 1.12 2.19 -2.60
N GLU A 110 1.99 1.27 -2.98
CA GLU A 110 1.70 0.19 -3.93
C GLU A 110 0.66 -0.79 -3.38
N PHE A 111 0.73 -1.14 -2.08
CA PHE A 111 -0.31 -1.91 -1.40
C PHE A 111 -1.65 -1.16 -1.37
N ALA A 112 -1.63 0.12 -1.00
CA ALA A 112 -2.83 0.93 -0.99
C ALA A 112 -3.48 1.05 -2.39
N MET A 113 -2.67 1.11 -3.46
CA MET A 113 -3.17 1.08 -4.85
C MET A 113 -3.66 -0.30 -5.30
N ALA A 114 -3.27 -1.38 -4.63
CA ALA A 114 -3.83 -2.71 -4.87
C ALA A 114 -5.20 -2.89 -4.19
N CYS A 115 -5.53 -2.10 -3.16
CA CYS A 115 -6.88 -2.00 -2.63
C CYS A 115 -7.81 -1.30 -3.64
N ASP A 116 -9.11 -1.63 -3.59
CA ASP A 116 -10.10 -1.04 -4.49
C ASP A 116 -10.32 0.46 -4.22
N ILE A 117 -10.41 0.84 -2.96
CA ILE A 117 -10.71 2.20 -2.50
C ILE A 117 -9.64 2.68 -1.51
N ARG A 118 -9.35 3.98 -1.54
CA ARG A 118 -8.43 4.67 -0.64
C ARG A 118 -9.13 5.88 -0.05
N PHE A 119 -9.37 5.84 1.27
CA PHE A 119 -9.80 7.00 2.05
C PHE A 119 -8.65 7.44 2.95
N ALA A 120 -8.43 8.72 3.09
CA ALA A 120 -7.31 9.24 3.84
C ALA A 120 -7.72 10.36 4.79
N SER A 121 -7.05 10.48 5.93
CA SER A 121 -7.17 11.67 6.75
C SER A 121 -6.53 12.85 6.02
N ARG A 122 -7.24 13.98 5.98
CA ARG A 122 -6.79 15.18 5.28
C ARG A 122 -5.53 15.77 5.90
N GLU A 123 -5.45 15.75 7.22
CA GLU A 123 -4.41 16.43 7.98
C GLU A 123 -3.13 15.60 8.10
N ASN A 124 -3.24 14.27 8.15
CA ASN A 124 -2.14 13.40 8.55
C ASN A 124 -1.55 12.58 7.39
N ALA A 125 -2.36 12.30 6.36
CA ALA A 125 -1.91 11.41 5.31
C ALA A 125 -0.93 12.11 4.35
N VAL A 126 0.19 11.41 4.09
CA VAL A 126 1.25 11.84 3.16
C VAL A 126 1.59 10.69 2.23
N PHE A 127 1.60 10.96 0.94
CA PHE A 127 1.78 9.98 -0.14
C PHE A 127 3.12 10.19 -0.84
N GLY A 128 3.81 9.11 -1.22
CA GLY A 128 5.05 9.22 -1.98
C GLY A 128 5.43 7.92 -2.69
N GLN A 129 6.25 8.07 -3.74
CA GLN A 129 6.94 6.96 -4.42
C GLN A 129 8.45 7.28 -4.44
N PRO A 130 9.18 6.96 -3.33
CA PRO A 130 10.53 7.46 -3.11
C PRO A 130 11.63 6.68 -3.85
N GLU A 131 11.30 5.60 -4.55
CA GLU A 131 12.26 4.63 -5.06
C GLU A 131 13.32 5.26 -5.97
N VAL A 132 12.92 6.15 -6.90
CA VAL A 132 13.86 6.82 -7.81
C VAL A 132 14.88 7.67 -7.03
N GLY A 133 14.44 8.33 -5.96
CA GLY A 133 15.30 9.07 -5.06
C GLY A 133 16.30 8.20 -4.29
N THR A 134 16.04 6.90 -4.16
CA THR A 134 16.97 5.93 -3.57
C THR A 134 17.85 5.21 -4.60
N GLY A 135 17.65 5.46 -5.88
CA GLY A 135 18.34 4.80 -6.99
C GLY A 135 17.69 3.50 -7.45
N LEU A 136 16.45 3.22 -6.99
CA LEU A 136 15.66 2.06 -7.35
C LEU A 136 14.49 2.48 -8.27
N ILE A 137 13.69 1.50 -8.72
CA ILE A 137 12.38 1.75 -9.33
C ILE A 137 11.28 1.18 -8.43
N PRO A 138 10.02 1.67 -8.48
CA PRO A 138 8.89 0.99 -7.86
C PRO A 138 8.70 -0.43 -8.41
N GLY A 139 8.52 -1.43 -7.54
CA GLY A 139 8.42 -2.84 -7.92
C GLY A 139 7.09 -3.52 -7.57
N GLY A 140 6.25 -2.90 -6.74
CA GLY A 140 4.99 -3.46 -6.25
C GLY A 140 3.76 -3.05 -7.07
N GLY A 141 3.95 -2.45 -8.25
CA GLY A 141 2.88 -2.16 -9.19
C GLY A 141 2.54 -0.67 -9.38
N ALA A 142 3.30 0.25 -8.78
CA ALA A 142 3.06 1.70 -8.96
C ALA A 142 3.20 2.13 -10.42
N LEU A 143 4.18 1.60 -11.14
CA LEU A 143 4.43 1.96 -12.54
C LEU A 143 3.26 1.63 -13.47
N GLN A 144 2.43 0.66 -13.11
CA GLN A 144 1.23 0.26 -13.87
C GLN A 144 -0.06 0.88 -13.30
N ARG A 145 -0.22 0.88 -11.97
CA ARG A 145 -1.46 1.33 -11.31
C ARG A 145 -1.60 2.86 -11.28
N LEU A 146 -0.51 3.56 -10.94
CA LEU A 146 -0.57 5.01 -10.78
C LEU A 146 -0.97 5.74 -12.07
N PRO A 147 -0.42 5.41 -13.27
CA PRO A 147 -0.88 6.03 -14.52
C PRO A 147 -2.35 5.81 -14.84
N LEU A 148 -2.94 4.68 -14.41
CA LEU A 148 -4.37 4.41 -14.56
C LEU A 148 -5.23 5.29 -13.64
N LEU A 149 -4.73 5.63 -12.46
CA LEU A 149 -5.42 6.45 -11.47
C LEU A 149 -5.32 7.96 -11.79
N VAL A 150 -4.10 8.46 -12.05
CA VAL A 150 -3.82 9.90 -12.10
C VAL A 150 -3.52 10.41 -13.51
N GLY A 151 -3.40 9.53 -14.48
CA GLY A 151 -2.92 9.82 -15.83
C GLY A 151 -1.39 9.90 -15.92
N ARG A 152 -0.87 9.72 -17.16
CA ARG A 152 0.57 9.59 -17.41
C ARG A 152 1.41 10.76 -16.86
N SER A 153 0.98 12.00 -17.07
CA SER A 153 1.78 13.18 -16.70
C SER A 153 1.99 13.29 -15.20
N ARG A 154 0.92 13.12 -14.40
CA ARG A 154 0.99 13.16 -12.94
C ARG A 154 1.74 11.93 -12.38
N ALA A 155 1.59 10.77 -13.00
CA ALA A 155 2.36 9.59 -12.61
C ALA A 155 3.88 9.82 -12.79
N LEU A 156 4.31 10.44 -13.89
CA LEU A 156 5.70 10.82 -14.11
C LEU A 156 6.17 11.85 -13.07
N GLU A 157 5.35 12.88 -12.78
CA GLU A 157 5.64 13.87 -11.76
C GLU A 157 5.88 13.21 -10.40
N ILE A 158 4.95 12.37 -9.95
CA ILE A 158 5.01 11.70 -8.64
C ILE A 158 6.23 10.77 -8.55
N ILE A 159 6.42 9.91 -9.54
CA ILE A 159 7.45 8.86 -9.49
C ILE A 159 8.84 9.46 -9.69
N LEU A 160 9.02 10.38 -10.63
CA LEU A 160 10.34 10.90 -10.97
C LEU A 160 10.82 11.99 -10.01
N SER A 161 9.92 12.72 -9.36
CA SER A 161 10.30 13.66 -8.29
C SER A 161 10.69 12.96 -7.00
N ALA A 162 10.13 11.76 -6.74
CA ALA A 162 10.28 11.03 -5.47
C ALA A 162 9.89 11.88 -4.24
N ASP A 163 9.01 12.87 -4.43
CA ASP A 163 8.58 13.81 -3.41
C ASP A 163 7.33 13.32 -2.66
N ASP A 164 7.00 14.02 -1.58
CA ASP A 164 5.82 13.78 -0.76
C ASP A 164 4.65 14.68 -1.21
N TYR A 165 3.44 14.11 -1.20
CA TYR A 165 2.19 14.75 -1.58
C TYR A 165 1.20 14.69 -0.41
N ASP A 166 0.53 15.81 -0.12
CA ASP A 166 -0.55 15.85 0.87
C ASP A 166 -1.84 15.16 0.36
N ALA A 167 -2.75 14.92 1.28
CA ALA A 167 -4.01 14.24 0.97
C ALA A 167 -4.90 15.02 -0.01
N ASP A 168 -4.93 16.36 0.07
CA ASP A 168 -5.73 17.20 -0.83
C ASP A 168 -5.20 17.15 -2.26
N THR A 169 -3.88 17.11 -2.42
CA THR A 169 -3.24 16.93 -3.73
C THR A 169 -3.48 15.52 -4.27
N ALA A 170 -3.37 14.50 -3.41
CA ALA A 170 -3.63 13.11 -3.79
C ALA A 170 -5.09 12.91 -4.24
N GLU A 171 -6.07 13.52 -3.55
CA GLU A 171 -7.48 13.52 -3.97
C GLU A 171 -7.68 14.25 -5.30
N ARG A 172 -7.14 15.47 -5.43
CA ARG A 172 -7.24 16.27 -6.66
C ARG A 172 -6.61 15.57 -7.88
N TYR A 173 -5.56 14.81 -7.68
CA TYR A 173 -4.92 14.02 -8.74
C TYR A 173 -5.69 12.74 -9.09
N GLY A 174 -6.52 12.24 -8.18
CA GLY A 174 -7.21 10.97 -8.32
C GLY A 174 -6.39 9.77 -7.80
N TRP A 175 -5.32 10.03 -7.05
CA TRP A 175 -4.54 8.99 -6.39
C TRP A 175 -5.35 8.30 -5.28
N ILE A 176 -6.17 9.09 -4.57
CA ILE A 176 -7.13 8.60 -3.59
C ILE A 176 -8.57 9.01 -3.94
N ASN A 177 -9.54 8.33 -3.33
CA ASN A 177 -10.95 8.62 -3.53
C ASN A 177 -11.41 9.86 -2.75
N ARG A 178 -10.97 10.01 -1.49
CA ARG A 178 -11.33 11.15 -0.64
C ARG A 178 -10.29 11.44 0.42
N ALA A 179 -10.00 12.74 0.61
CA ALA A 179 -9.36 13.31 1.78
C ALA A 179 -10.45 13.80 2.75
N ILE A 180 -10.51 13.21 3.94
CA ILE A 180 -11.59 13.41 4.92
C ILE A 180 -10.97 14.00 6.18
N PRO A 181 -11.58 15.03 6.81
CA PRO A 181 -11.09 15.53 8.09
C PRO A 181 -10.92 14.36 9.09
N VAL A 182 -9.80 14.31 9.80
CA VAL A 182 -9.49 13.20 10.70
C VAL A 182 -10.59 12.94 11.72
N ALA A 183 -11.24 14.00 12.21
CA ALA A 183 -12.34 13.89 13.15
C ALA A 183 -13.60 13.20 12.56
N GLU A 184 -13.74 13.20 11.23
CA GLU A 184 -14.91 12.66 10.53
C GLU A 184 -14.63 11.28 9.90
N LEU A 185 -13.36 10.90 9.76
CA LEU A 185 -12.93 9.71 9.01
C LEU A 185 -13.59 8.43 9.52
N HIS A 186 -13.66 8.24 10.84
CA HIS A 186 -14.25 7.05 11.44
C HIS A 186 -15.75 6.95 11.17
N GLU A 187 -16.49 8.04 11.34
CA GLU A 187 -17.94 8.06 11.08
C GLU A 187 -18.23 7.86 9.60
N PHE A 188 -17.50 8.54 8.73
CA PHE A 188 -17.61 8.38 7.28
C PHE A 188 -17.41 6.92 6.87
N LEU A 189 -16.33 6.29 7.32
CA LEU A 189 -16.03 4.88 7.02
C LEU A 189 -17.13 3.96 7.52
N THR A 190 -17.58 4.15 8.77
CA THR A 190 -18.64 3.35 9.38
C THR A 190 -19.93 3.41 8.57
N ASN A 191 -20.31 4.60 8.14
CA ASN A 191 -21.52 4.81 7.32
C ASN A 191 -21.36 4.19 5.92
N PHE A 192 -20.19 4.34 5.30
CA PHE A 192 -19.89 3.75 4.00
C PHE A 192 -19.94 2.22 4.05
N VAL A 193 -19.25 1.60 5.01
CA VAL A 193 -19.23 0.14 5.19
C VAL A 193 -20.64 -0.40 5.49
N ARG A 194 -21.39 0.23 6.43
CA ARG A 194 -22.76 -0.17 6.76
C ARG A 194 -23.64 -0.19 5.52
N ARG A 195 -23.51 0.81 4.64
CA ARG A 195 -24.24 0.86 3.38
C ARG A 195 -23.90 -0.31 2.46
N ILE A 196 -22.61 -0.64 2.29
CA ILE A 196 -22.18 -1.78 1.45
C ILE A 196 -22.69 -3.11 2.04
N LEU A 197 -22.63 -3.27 3.37
CA LEU A 197 -23.11 -4.49 4.04
C LEU A 197 -24.60 -4.76 3.82
N SER A 198 -25.41 -3.73 3.61
CA SER A 198 -26.85 -3.88 3.34
C SER A 198 -27.17 -4.37 1.92
N PHE A 199 -26.20 -4.42 1.03
CA PHE A 199 -26.41 -4.81 -0.36
C PHE A 199 -26.14 -6.30 -0.59
N ASP A 200 -26.67 -6.82 -1.69
CA ASP A 200 -26.45 -8.21 -2.11
C ASP A 200 -24.98 -8.47 -2.50
N LYS A 201 -24.41 -9.57 -1.99
CA LYS A 201 -23.01 -9.93 -2.25
C LYS A 201 -22.75 -10.21 -3.73
N GLN A 202 -23.70 -10.88 -4.41
CA GLN A 202 -23.51 -11.25 -5.82
C GLN A 202 -23.50 -9.99 -6.70
N ALA A 203 -24.39 -9.03 -6.43
CA ALA A 203 -24.38 -7.75 -7.13
C ALA A 203 -23.06 -6.98 -6.93
N LEU A 204 -22.59 -6.88 -5.68
CA LEU A 204 -21.31 -6.23 -5.36
C LEU A 204 -20.13 -6.87 -6.10
N SER A 205 -19.99 -8.20 -5.99
CA SER A 205 -18.88 -8.94 -6.60
C SER A 205 -18.91 -8.90 -8.13
N THR A 206 -20.10 -8.99 -8.73
CA THR A 206 -20.26 -8.91 -10.20
C THR A 206 -19.88 -7.53 -10.72
N CYS A 207 -20.34 -6.46 -10.06
CA CYS A 207 -19.95 -5.09 -10.42
C CYS A 207 -18.43 -4.90 -10.30
N LYS A 208 -17.82 -5.32 -9.20
CA LYS A 208 -16.36 -5.24 -9.02
C LYS A 208 -15.62 -6.00 -10.12
N ALA A 209 -15.99 -7.26 -10.39
CA ALA A 209 -15.35 -8.07 -11.41
C ALA A 209 -15.44 -7.41 -12.80
N THR A 210 -16.61 -6.83 -13.14
CA THR A 210 -16.81 -6.13 -14.43
C THR A 210 -15.97 -4.86 -14.54
N ILE A 211 -15.88 -4.07 -13.47
CA ILE A 211 -15.01 -2.87 -13.42
C ILE A 211 -13.55 -3.25 -13.56
N ASN A 212 -13.13 -4.33 -12.92
CA ASN A 212 -11.75 -4.83 -12.98
C ASN A 212 -11.27 -5.17 -14.39
N HIS A 213 -12.16 -5.63 -15.27
CA HIS A 213 -11.81 -5.90 -16.68
C HIS A 213 -11.27 -4.65 -17.42
N ALA A 214 -11.72 -3.45 -17.02
CA ALA A 214 -11.30 -2.20 -17.65
C ALA A 214 -10.20 -1.46 -16.86
N GLY A 215 -10.01 -1.79 -15.58
CA GLY A 215 -9.23 -0.96 -14.67
C GLY A 215 -7.98 -1.61 -14.08
N LEU A 216 -7.83 -2.93 -14.16
CA LEU A 216 -6.64 -3.58 -13.62
C LEU A 216 -5.51 -3.68 -14.66
N PRO A 217 -4.26 -3.48 -14.23
CA PRO A 217 -3.11 -3.67 -15.10
C PRO A 217 -2.89 -5.14 -15.43
N ASP A 218 -2.21 -5.39 -16.56
CA ASP A 218 -1.81 -6.72 -16.97
C ASP A 218 -0.82 -7.34 -15.97
N LYS A 219 -1.10 -8.57 -15.53
CA LYS A 219 -0.28 -9.29 -14.54
C LYS A 219 1.14 -9.53 -15.03
N SER A 220 1.33 -9.79 -16.31
CA SER A 220 2.67 -10.06 -16.87
C SER A 220 3.55 -8.82 -16.83
N GLN A 221 2.97 -7.63 -17.04
CA GLN A 221 3.68 -6.36 -16.92
C GLN A 221 4.06 -6.06 -15.46
N LEU A 222 3.16 -6.34 -14.52
CA LEU A 222 3.45 -6.22 -13.09
C LEU A 222 4.61 -7.13 -12.68
N GLN A 223 4.61 -8.39 -13.11
CA GLN A 223 5.66 -9.36 -12.82
C GLN A 223 7.01 -8.96 -13.43
N ALA A 224 7.02 -8.49 -14.68
CA ALA A 224 8.23 -8.03 -15.34
C ALA A 224 8.86 -6.81 -14.62
N THR A 225 8.00 -5.91 -14.09
CA THR A 225 8.47 -4.76 -13.30
C THR A 225 9.03 -5.19 -11.95
N GLU A 226 8.37 -6.12 -11.25
CA GLU A 226 8.91 -6.69 -10.01
C GLU A 226 10.26 -7.36 -10.26
N ASP A 227 10.41 -8.09 -11.36
CA ASP A 227 11.69 -8.68 -11.76
C ASP A 227 12.77 -7.61 -11.98
N THR A 228 12.43 -6.54 -12.67
CA THR A 228 13.34 -5.42 -12.89
C THR A 228 13.72 -4.74 -11.57
N PHE A 229 12.77 -4.50 -10.67
CA PHE A 229 13.02 -3.91 -9.35
C PHE A 229 14.14 -4.65 -8.60
N PHE A 230 14.11 -5.97 -8.56
CA PHE A 230 15.16 -6.73 -7.89
C PHE A 230 16.55 -6.58 -8.55
N THR A 231 16.63 -6.27 -9.84
CA THR A 231 17.91 -5.99 -10.50
C THR A 231 18.46 -4.61 -10.10
N THR A 232 17.60 -3.66 -9.75
CA THR A 232 18.00 -2.27 -9.44
C THR A 232 18.87 -2.16 -8.19
N PHE A 233 18.78 -3.09 -7.24
CA PHE A 233 19.71 -3.15 -6.10
C PHE A 233 21.18 -3.28 -6.54
N GLY A 234 21.42 -3.84 -7.72
CA GLY A 234 22.73 -3.93 -8.34
C GLY A 234 23.21 -2.67 -9.08
N TRP A 235 22.33 -1.70 -9.30
CA TRP A 235 22.69 -0.50 -10.07
C TRP A 235 23.67 0.41 -9.32
N PRO A 236 24.58 1.09 -10.05
CA PRO A 236 25.58 1.98 -9.42
C PRO A 236 24.95 3.04 -8.51
N GLY A 237 23.90 3.70 -8.96
CA GLY A 237 23.20 4.73 -8.19
C GLY A 237 22.59 4.20 -6.87
N ALA A 238 21.98 3.01 -6.89
CA ALA A 238 21.45 2.37 -5.68
C ALA A 238 22.58 2.02 -4.69
N ARG A 239 23.67 1.45 -5.18
CA ARG A 239 24.83 1.08 -4.34
C ARG A 239 25.50 2.30 -3.72
N GLU A 240 25.58 3.41 -4.44
CA GLU A 240 26.13 4.67 -3.93
C GLU A 240 25.23 5.29 -2.86
N ARG A 241 23.90 5.31 -3.08
CA ARG A 241 22.95 5.95 -2.18
C ARG A 241 22.65 5.14 -0.93
N ALA A 242 22.61 3.81 -1.01
CA ALA A 242 22.20 2.94 0.09
C ALA A 242 22.98 3.17 1.43
N PRO A 243 24.31 3.32 1.47
CA PRO A 243 25.02 3.63 2.72
C PRO A 243 24.65 5.02 3.26
N LYS A 244 24.56 6.03 2.41
CA LYS A 244 24.17 7.41 2.80
C LYS A 244 22.76 7.44 3.39
N LEU A 245 21.83 6.72 2.80
CA LEU A 245 20.43 6.60 3.28
C LEU A 245 20.39 5.95 4.68
N ARG A 246 21.14 4.87 4.89
CA ARG A 246 21.23 4.22 6.20
C ARG A 246 21.84 5.14 7.26
N GLU A 247 22.91 5.84 6.94
CA GLU A 247 23.52 6.83 7.83
C GLU A 247 22.57 7.96 8.22
N ARG A 248 21.70 8.38 7.29
CA ARG A 248 20.67 9.40 7.53
C ARG A 248 19.47 8.87 8.31
N GLY A 249 19.32 7.56 8.47
CA GLY A 249 18.26 6.92 9.26
C GLY A 249 17.02 6.48 8.48
N ILE A 250 17.16 6.15 7.18
CA ILE A 250 16.07 5.49 6.45
C ILE A 250 15.67 4.20 7.17
N GLY A 251 14.39 3.92 7.27
CA GLY A 251 13.86 2.75 7.96
C GLY A 251 13.74 2.91 9.48
N THR A 252 13.94 4.12 10.02
CA THR A 252 13.75 4.44 11.45
C THR A 252 12.63 5.46 11.63
N ALA A 253 12.08 5.58 12.87
CA ALA A 253 11.05 6.62 13.17
C ALA A 253 11.67 8.02 13.38
N GLY A 254 12.78 8.33 12.70
CA GLY A 254 13.49 9.60 12.82
C GLY A 254 13.00 10.67 11.83
N GLU A 255 13.54 11.88 11.99
CA GLU A 255 13.19 13.04 11.16
C GLU A 255 13.44 12.81 9.67
N PHE A 256 14.50 12.05 9.34
CA PHE A 256 14.82 11.73 7.94
C PHE A 256 13.68 10.95 7.28
N GLU A 257 13.18 9.91 7.94
CA GLU A 257 12.06 9.07 7.45
C GLU A 257 10.74 9.86 7.46
N MET A 258 10.51 10.66 8.50
CA MET A 258 9.31 11.50 8.59
C MET A 258 9.18 12.48 7.40
N ASN A 259 10.30 12.96 6.85
CA ASN A 259 10.38 13.92 5.76
C ASN A 259 11.11 13.33 4.53
N LEU A 260 10.88 12.05 4.23
CA LEU A 260 11.68 11.29 3.26
C LEU A 260 11.71 11.94 1.87
N GLY A 261 10.56 12.32 1.30
CA GLY A 261 10.49 12.93 -0.03
C GLY A 261 11.39 14.16 -0.13
N ARG A 262 11.24 15.12 0.79
CA ARG A 262 12.08 16.32 0.87
C ARG A 262 13.56 15.98 1.05
N ASN A 263 13.88 14.99 1.88
CA ASN A 263 15.25 14.65 2.22
C ASN A 263 15.99 13.92 1.10
N LEU A 264 15.28 13.17 0.26
CA LEU A 264 15.87 12.50 -0.90
C LEU A 264 16.39 13.46 -1.96
N GLY A 265 15.77 14.62 -2.11
CA GLY A 265 16.24 15.68 -3.02
C GLY A 265 17.51 16.39 -2.57
N ASN A 266 17.96 16.15 -1.32
CA ASN A 266 19.12 16.79 -0.69
C ASN A 266 20.22 15.78 -0.29
N LEU A 267 20.27 14.64 -0.96
CA LEU A 267 21.28 13.57 -0.73
C LEU A 267 22.58 13.86 -1.47
#